data_668de3db7e2b898ea04568a655b135d0
#
_entry.id   668de3db7e2b898ea04568a655b135d0
#
_cell.length_a   1.000
_cell.length_b   1.000
_cell.length_c   1.000
_cell.angle_alpha   90.00
_cell.angle_beta   90.00
_cell.angle_gamma   90.00
#
_symmetry.space_group_name_H-M   'P 1'
#
loop_
_entity.id
_entity.type
_entity.pdbx_description
1 polymer ?
#
loop_
_entity_poly.entity_id
_entity_poly.type
_entity_poly.pdbx_seq_one_letter_code
_entity_poly.pdbx_strand_id
1 'polypeptide(L)'
;LLKEFGGGDITDQARTTWFDYLTNHYQFDKDPMIELDDAEKGVIPDPIEGDGRRVQYANMAFGQGLTMTIQQFASALAASVNCGTYYQPTIVYSKDVDGTLTINEPKSIKTDVLSSSASADLVSLMEQYESKRTPSASREGFVLGGKTGTAQVAGDDGKYREDVYNATFSGFLGRTKPKY
;
A
#
# COMPACT_ATOMS: atom_id res chain seq x y z
N LEU A 1 -3.33 -17.02 -3.37
CA LEU A 1 -2.11 -16.38 -3.85
C LEU A 1 -0.85 -17.08 -3.30
N LEU A 2 -0.54 -16.94 -1.98
CA LEU A 2 0.66 -17.58 -1.37
C LEU A 2 0.71 -19.09 -1.59
N LYS A 3 -0.41 -19.79 -1.49
CA LYS A 3 -0.47 -21.24 -1.76
C LYS A 3 -0.23 -21.57 -3.23
N GLU A 4 -0.59 -20.70 -4.15
CA GLU A 4 -0.29 -20.89 -5.58
C GLU A 4 1.20 -20.77 -5.86
N PHE A 5 1.87 -19.79 -5.27
CA PHE A 5 3.34 -19.68 -5.36
C PHE A 5 4.06 -20.86 -4.71
N GLY A 6 3.46 -21.50 -3.70
CA GLY A 6 4.02 -22.64 -2.97
C GLY A 6 3.53 -24.01 -3.42
N GLY A 7 2.81 -24.11 -4.56
CA GLY A 7 2.28 -25.39 -5.03
C GLY A 7 1.22 -26.00 -4.13
N GLY A 8 0.41 -25.17 -3.45
CA GLY A 8 -0.66 -25.58 -2.55
C GLY A 8 -0.36 -25.35 -1.06
N ASP A 9 0.84 -24.88 -0.73
CA ASP A 9 1.26 -24.57 0.65
C ASP A 9 1.95 -23.21 0.75
N ILE A 10 2.14 -22.71 1.97
CA ILE A 10 2.91 -21.49 2.29
C ILE A 10 4.36 -21.90 2.58
N THR A 11 5.07 -22.23 1.50
CA THR A 11 6.47 -22.65 1.54
C THR A 11 7.41 -21.47 1.72
N ASP A 12 8.68 -21.72 2.02
CA ASP A 12 9.74 -20.71 2.06
C ASP A 12 9.81 -19.94 0.74
N GLN A 13 9.74 -20.63 -0.38
CA GLN A 13 9.71 -20.03 -1.72
C GLN A 13 8.52 -19.07 -1.88
N ALA A 14 7.32 -19.46 -1.44
CA ALA A 14 6.14 -18.63 -1.55
C ALA A 14 6.26 -17.36 -0.70
N ARG A 15 6.82 -17.48 0.52
CA ARG A 15 7.04 -16.35 1.41
C ARG A 15 8.09 -15.38 0.86
N THR A 16 9.21 -15.92 0.35
CA THR A 16 10.25 -15.10 -0.28
C THR A 16 9.70 -14.37 -1.50
N THR A 17 8.96 -15.03 -2.38
CA THR A 17 8.33 -14.38 -3.54
C THR A 17 7.40 -13.24 -3.12
N TRP A 18 6.61 -13.43 -2.05
CA TRP A 18 5.72 -12.41 -1.54
C TRP A 18 6.47 -11.25 -0.89
N PHE A 19 7.51 -11.54 -0.10
CA PHE A 19 8.39 -10.55 0.49
C PHE A 19 9.05 -9.68 -0.58
N ASP A 20 9.65 -10.31 -1.59
CA ASP A 20 10.31 -9.62 -2.70
C ASP A 20 9.33 -8.73 -3.48
N TYR A 21 8.09 -9.21 -3.66
CA TYR A 21 7.07 -8.42 -4.31
C TYR A 21 6.72 -7.15 -3.50
N LEU A 22 6.47 -7.28 -2.20
CA LEU A 22 6.16 -6.15 -1.34
C LEU A 22 7.30 -5.14 -1.23
N THR A 23 8.52 -5.62 -1.10
CA THR A 23 9.69 -4.77 -0.89
C THR A 23 10.23 -4.16 -2.19
N ASN A 24 10.20 -4.90 -3.30
CA ASN A 24 10.78 -4.45 -4.56
C ASN A 24 9.80 -3.71 -5.48
N HIS A 25 8.50 -3.98 -5.37
CA HIS A 25 7.48 -3.26 -6.15
C HIS A 25 6.90 -2.08 -5.36
N TYR A 26 6.49 -2.32 -4.10
CA TYR A 26 5.81 -1.31 -3.27
C TYR A 26 6.73 -0.58 -2.30
N GLN A 27 8.02 -0.88 -2.29
CA GLN A 27 9.04 -0.24 -1.44
C GLN A 27 8.74 -0.36 0.06
N PHE A 28 7.95 -1.35 0.48
CA PHE A 28 7.74 -1.61 1.90
C PHE A 28 9.03 -2.11 2.55
N ASP A 29 9.20 -1.86 3.84
CA ASP A 29 10.43 -2.12 4.61
C ASP A 29 11.67 -1.39 4.08
N LYS A 30 11.51 -0.34 3.28
CA LYS A 30 12.57 0.54 2.80
C LYS A 30 12.39 1.96 3.32
N ASP A 31 13.46 2.74 3.26
CA ASP A 31 13.41 4.17 3.53
C ASP A 31 12.31 4.81 2.66
N PRO A 32 11.36 5.55 3.25
CA PRO A 32 10.29 6.20 2.51
C PRO A 32 10.76 7.30 1.54
N MET A 33 12.01 7.72 1.62
CA MET A 33 12.64 8.73 0.73
C MET A 33 11.93 10.09 0.70
N ILE A 34 11.19 10.42 1.74
CA ILE A 34 10.55 11.72 1.92
C ILE A 34 11.51 12.69 2.61
N GLU A 35 11.39 14.00 2.37
CA GLU A 35 12.27 15.03 2.94
C GLU A 35 11.91 15.33 4.40
N LEU A 36 11.93 14.32 5.25
CA LEU A 36 11.73 14.44 6.70
C LEU A 36 12.86 13.70 7.40
N ASP A 37 13.48 14.36 8.35
CA ASP A 37 14.43 13.72 9.27
C ASP A 37 13.64 12.68 10.10
N ASP A 38 14.26 11.54 10.36
CA ASP A 38 13.67 10.45 11.15
C ASP A 38 12.36 9.88 10.60
N ALA A 39 12.16 9.89 9.28
CA ALA A 39 11.00 9.27 8.65
C ALA A 39 11.00 7.75 8.90
N GLU A 40 10.00 7.30 9.64
CA GLU A 40 9.86 5.88 9.98
C GLU A 40 9.45 5.03 8.78
N LYS A 41 9.82 3.77 8.79
CA LYS A 41 9.37 2.75 7.85
C LYS A 41 8.56 1.67 8.56
N GLY A 42 7.72 0.99 7.81
CA GLY A 42 7.07 -0.22 8.31
C GLY A 42 8.03 -1.41 8.33
N VAL A 43 7.54 -2.53 8.83
CA VAL A 43 8.28 -3.79 8.94
C VAL A 43 7.55 -4.89 8.21
N ILE A 44 8.22 -5.51 7.26
CA ILE A 44 7.82 -6.78 6.67
C ILE A 44 8.69 -7.87 7.30
N PRO A 45 8.12 -8.86 7.99
CA PRO A 45 8.89 -9.92 8.63
C PRO A 45 9.75 -10.69 7.62
N ASP A 46 10.97 -11.05 8.03
CA ASP A 46 11.84 -11.91 7.22
C ASP A 46 11.08 -13.18 6.81
N PRO A 47 11.14 -13.60 5.53
CA PRO A 47 10.34 -14.73 5.04
C PRO A 47 10.83 -16.09 5.53
N ILE A 48 12.09 -16.19 5.99
CA ILE A 48 12.75 -17.46 6.35
C ILE A 48 13.00 -17.54 7.85
N GLU A 49 13.64 -16.50 8.42
CA GLU A 49 14.09 -16.52 9.79
C GLU A 49 12.97 -16.17 10.79
N GLY A 50 12.88 -16.95 11.86
CA GLY A 50 11.98 -16.77 12.99
C GLY A 50 10.80 -17.74 13.03
N ASP A 51 10.27 -17.90 14.24
CA ASP A 51 9.16 -18.82 14.51
C ASP A 51 7.83 -18.28 13.96
N GLY A 52 6.92 -19.19 13.60
CA GLY A 52 5.56 -18.84 13.21
C GLY A 52 5.41 -18.16 11.85
N ARG A 53 6.45 -18.10 11.03
CA ARG A 53 6.44 -17.38 9.73
C ARG A 53 5.31 -17.81 8.80
N ARG A 54 4.98 -19.09 8.79
CA ARG A 54 3.86 -19.62 7.98
C ARG A 54 2.52 -18.97 8.36
N VAL A 55 2.23 -18.88 9.66
CA VAL A 55 1.01 -18.24 10.17
C VAL A 55 1.04 -16.74 9.93
N GLN A 56 2.19 -16.10 10.18
CA GLN A 56 2.35 -14.66 9.98
C GLN A 56 2.12 -14.26 8.50
N TYR A 57 2.71 -15.00 7.56
CA TYR A 57 2.50 -14.75 6.13
C TYR A 57 1.07 -15.12 5.66
N ALA A 58 0.42 -16.09 6.30
CA ALA A 58 -1.00 -16.33 6.07
C ALA A 58 -1.85 -15.12 6.51
N ASN A 59 -1.52 -14.51 7.66
CA ASN A 59 -2.21 -13.33 8.16
C ASN A 59 -1.99 -12.09 7.26
N MET A 60 -0.84 -11.95 6.63
CA MET A 60 -0.57 -10.87 5.69
C MET A 60 -1.52 -10.88 4.48
N ALA A 61 -2.09 -12.02 4.11
CA ALA A 61 -3.05 -12.14 3.02
C ALA A 61 -4.37 -11.38 3.25
N PHE A 62 -4.68 -11.04 4.50
CA PHE A 62 -5.84 -10.21 4.86
C PHE A 62 -5.48 -8.96 5.68
N GLY A 63 -4.21 -8.54 5.62
CA GLY A 63 -3.77 -7.25 6.14
C GLY A 63 -3.35 -7.26 7.62
N GLN A 64 -2.91 -8.41 8.15
CA GLN A 64 -2.32 -8.52 9.49
C GLN A 64 -0.89 -9.09 9.41
N GLY A 65 -0.13 -9.02 10.49
CA GLY A 65 1.21 -9.61 10.55
C GLY A 65 2.33 -8.79 9.88
N LEU A 66 2.04 -7.58 9.45
CA LEU A 66 3.01 -6.60 8.95
C LEU A 66 2.64 -5.20 9.45
N THR A 67 3.59 -4.27 9.39
CA THR A 67 3.33 -2.86 9.65
C THR A 67 3.82 -1.99 8.50
N MET A 68 3.16 -0.87 8.30
CA MET A 68 3.56 0.15 7.32
C MET A 68 3.14 1.53 7.80
N THR A 69 3.81 2.56 7.34
CA THR A 69 3.38 3.93 7.61
C THR A 69 2.22 4.33 6.69
N ILE A 70 1.45 5.31 7.11
CA ILE A 70 0.35 5.87 6.28
C ILE A 70 0.90 6.38 4.95
N GLN A 71 2.07 7.01 4.97
CA GLN A 71 2.74 7.52 3.78
C GLN A 71 3.13 6.39 2.81
N GLN A 72 3.76 5.30 3.30
CA GLN A 72 4.10 4.15 2.47
C GLN A 72 2.86 3.51 1.85
N PHE A 73 1.78 3.38 2.63
CA PHE A 73 0.52 2.83 2.13
C PHE A 73 -0.13 3.75 1.09
N ALA A 74 -0.14 5.06 1.30
CA ALA A 74 -0.67 6.03 0.33
C ALA A 74 0.11 5.98 -0.99
N SER A 75 1.44 5.90 -0.95
CA SER A 75 2.28 5.78 -2.15
C SER A 75 2.04 4.47 -2.90
N ALA A 76 1.86 3.36 -2.17
CA ALA A 76 1.54 2.06 -2.75
C ALA A 76 0.14 2.05 -3.41
N LEU A 77 -0.85 2.64 -2.75
CA LEU A 77 -2.19 2.81 -3.33
C LEU A 77 -2.14 3.69 -4.59
N ALA A 78 -1.44 4.82 -4.53
CA ALA A 78 -1.26 5.69 -5.69
C ALA A 78 -0.64 4.95 -6.87
N ALA A 79 0.42 4.15 -6.64
CA ALA A 79 1.02 3.30 -7.67
C ALA A 79 0.03 2.27 -8.23
N SER A 80 -0.83 1.73 -7.36
CA SER A 80 -1.82 0.73 -7.75
C SER A 80 -2.95 1.28 -8.63
N VAL A 81 -3.28 2.56 -8.50
CA VAL A 81 -4.40 3.18 -9.26
C VAL A 81 -3.96 4.11 -10.40
N ASN A 82 -2.65 4.30 -10.59
CA ASN A 82 -2.08 5.17 -11.63
C ASN A 82 -1.39 4.41 -12.77
N CYS A 83 -1.81 3.19 -13.05
CA CYS A 83 -1.22 2.28 -14.04
C CYS A 83 0.17 1.72 -13.64
N GLY A 84 0.46 1.60 -12.36
CA GLY A 84 1.65 0.87 -11.88
C GLY A 84 2.93 1.69 -11.74
N THR A 85 2.86 3.01 -11.66
CA THR A 85 4.05 3.86 -11.45
C THR A 85 4.14 4.28 -9.99
N TYR A 86 5.22 3.87 -9.30
CA TYR A 86 5.54 4.31 -7.95
C TYR A 86 6.41 5.57 -8.00
N TYR A 87 5.90 6.67 -7.48
CA TYR A 87 6.62 7.94 -7.37
C TYR A 87 7.25 8.10 -6.00
N GLN A 88 8.41 8.77 -5.96
CA GLN A 88 9.01 9.22 -4.71
C GLN A 88 8.05 10.21 -4.03
N PRO A 89 7.65 9.95 -2.77
CA PRO A 89 6.88 10.93 -2.04
C PRO A 89 7.71 12.18 -1.77
N THR A 90 7.08 13.35 -1.79
CA THR A 90 7.72 14.63 -1.51
C THR A 90 6.73 15.56 -0.83
N ILE A 91 7.22 16.37 0.10
CA ILE A 91 6.51 17.51 0.69
C ILE A 91 7.02 18.84 0.18
N VAL A 92 8.06 18.81 -0.66
CA VAL A 92 8.67 20.00 -1.24
C VAL A 92 8.12 20.20 -2.64
N TYR A 93 7.29 21.23 -2.83
CA TYR A 93 6.78 21.61 -4.13
C TYR A 93 7.81 22.40 -4.96
N SER A 94 8.50 23.34 -4.32
CA SER A 94 9.51 24.17 -4.96
C SER A 94 10.56 24.64 -3.96
N LYS A 95 11.72 25.01 -4.48
CA LYS A 95 12.83 25.61 -3.71
C LYS A 95 13.18 26.95 -4.36
N ASP A 96 13.39 27.96 -3.52
CA ASP A 96 13.98 29.24 -3.93
C ASP A 96 15.41 29.31 -3.40
N VAL A 97 16.35 29.46 -4.33
CA VAL A 97 17.77 29.65 -4.00
C VAL A 97 18.25 30.91 -4.70
N ASP A 98 18.60 31.92 -3.92
CA ASP A 98 19.07 33.21 -4.40
C ASP A 98 18.14 33.87 -5.46
N GLY A 99 16.82 33.79 -5.23
CA GLY A 99 15.79 34.34 -6.11
C GLY A 99 15.48 33.48 -7.33
N THR A 100 16.07 32.29 -7.42
CA THR A 100 15.78 31.33 -8.50
C THR A 100 14.83 30.25 -7.98
N LEU A 101 13.57 30.29 -8.45
CA LEU A 101 12.55 29.30 -8.12
C LEU A 101 12.72 28.05 -8.99
N THR A 102 12.93 26.90 -8.34
CA THR A 102 12.98 25.58 -8.98
C THR A 102 11.82 24.74 -8.49
N ILE A 103 10.97 24.27 -9.41
CA ILE A 103 9.86 23.35 -9.10
C ILE A 103 10.44 21.93 -8.94
N ASN A 104 9.97 21.22 -7.93
CA ASN A 104 10.34 19.83 -7.68
C ASN A 104 9.48 18.91 -8.57
N GLU A 105 10.07 18.42 -9.64
CA GLU A 105 9.36 17.57 -10.60
C GLU A 105 9.13 16.16 -10.01
N PRO A 106 7.99 15.51 -10.32
CA PRO A 106 7.70 14.15 -9.86
C PRO A 106 8.76 13.16 -10.32
N LYS A 107 9.36 12.41 -9.37
CA LYS A 107 10.39 11.40 -9.65
C LYS A 107 9.79 10.01 -9.56
N SER A 108 9.75 9.31 -10.69
CA SER A 108 9.41 7.88 -10.72
C SER A 108 10.55 7.04 -10.15
N ILE A 109 10.24 6.17 -9.18
CA ILE A 109 11.18 5.22 -8.58
C ILE A 109 11.08 3.86 -9.27
N LYS A 110 9.85 3.44 -9.55
CA LYS A 110 9.55 2.12 -10.11
C LYS A 110 8.38 2.24 -11.08
N THR A 111 8.49 1.62 -12.23
CA THR A 111 7.39 1.37 -13.16
C THR A 111 6.96 -0.10 -13.07
N ASP A 112 5.80 -0.40 -13.61
CA ASP A 112 5.29 -1.77 -13.67
C ASP A 112 5.18 -2.46 -12.29
N VAL A 113 4.80 -1.68 -11.24
CA VAL A 113 4.43 -2.23 -9.92
C VAL A 113 3.31 -3.24 -10.08
N LEU A 114 2.36 -2.93 -10.95
CA LEU A 114 1.40 -3.87 -11.52
C LEU A 114 1.07 -3.45 -12.96
N SER A 115 0.46 -4.36 -13.73
CA SER A 115 0.08 -4.05 -15.10
C SER A 115 -1.03 -2.99 -15.16
N SER A 116 -1.08 -2.24 -16.26
CA SER A 116 -2.12 -1.23 -16.47
C SER A 116 -3.54 -1.84 -16.47
N SER A 117 -3.68 -3.09 -16.96
CA SER A 117 -4.97 -3.79 -16.88
C SER A 117 -5.35 -4.13 -15.45
N ALA A 118 -4.43 -4.65 -14.63
CA ALA A 118 -4.69 -4.94 -13.22
C ALA A 118 -5.00 -3.66 -12.42
N SER A 119 -4.34 -2.55 -12.75
CA SER A 119 -4.66 -1.24 -12.18
C SER A 119 -6.10 -0.80 -12.51
N ALA A 120 -6.51 -0.93 -13.78
CA ALA A 120 -7.87 -0.60 -14.21
C ALA A 120 -8.93 -1.48 -13.53
N ASP A 121 -8.67 -2.77 -13.42
CA ASP A 121 -9.55 -3.71 -12.72
C ASP A 121 -9.68 -3.36 -11.23
N LEU A 122 -8.57 -3.01 -10.57
CA LEU A 122 -8.56 -2.58 -9.17
C LEU A 122 -9.38 -1.31 -8.97
N VAL A 123 -9.18 -0.30 -9.83
CA VAL A 123 -9.96 0.96 -9.80
C VAL A 123 -11.45 0.65 -9.91
N SER A 124 -11.85 -0.18 -10.87
CA SER A 124 -13.25 -0.58 -11.08
C SER A 124 -13.83 -1.32 -9.87
N LEU A 125 -13.09 -2.24 -9.27
CA LEU A 125 -13.53 -2.97 -8.08
C LEU A 125 -13.70 -2.06 -6.87
N MET A 126 -12.77 -1.13 -6.65
CA MET A 126 -12.83 -0.16 -5.54
C MET A 126 -13.98 0.82 -5.73
N GLU A 127 -14.26 1.26 -6.96
CA GLU A 127 -15.41 2.09 -7.29
C GLU A 127 -16.74 1.36 -7.04
N GLN A 128 -16.86 0.13 -7.51
CA GLN A 128 -18.04 -0.70 -7.29
C GLN A 128 -18.29 -0.96 -5.80
N TYR A 129 -17.24 -1.18 -5.03
CA TYR A 129 -17.35 -1.37 -3.59
C TYR A 129 -17.87 -0.09 -2.92
N GLU A 130 -17.26 1.05 -3.21
CA GLU A 130 -17.60 2.32 -2.55
C GLU A 130 -18.99 2.82 -2.96
N SER A 131 -19.38 2.67 -4.22
CA SER A 131 -20.73 3.06 -4.69
C SER A 131 -21.86 2.30 -3.99
N LYS A 132 -21.62 1.05 -3.61
CA LYS A 132 -22.55 0.25 -2.81
C LYS A 132 -22.55 0.60 -1.34
N ARG A 133 -21.37 0.91 -0.79
CA ARG A 133 -21.19 1.23 0.64
C ARG A 133 -21.68 2.63 0.99
N THR A 134 -21.38 3.60 0.13
CA THR A 134 -21.70 5.01 0.37
C THR A 134 -22.34 5.66 -0.86
N PRO A 135 -23.57 5.27 -1.24
CA PRO A 135 -24.23 5.81 -2.43
C PRO A 135 -24.38 7.35 -2.40
N SER A 136 -24.51 7.92 -1.21
CA SER A 136 -24.62 9.37 -1.00
C SER A 136 -23.35 10.15 -1.35
N ALA A 137 -22.19 9.50 -1.43
CA ALA A 137 -20.92 10.11 -1.82
C ALA A 137 -20.74 10.16 -3.35
N SER A 138 -21.56 9.43 -4.10
CA SER A 138 -21.51 9.44 -5.58
C SER A 138 -21.81 10.84 -6.11
N ARG A 139 -21.04 11.28 -7.10
CA ARG A 139 -21.23 12.56 -7.81
C ARG A 139 -21.00 12.34 -9.29
N GLU A 140 -21.90 12.86 -10.10
CA GLU A 140 -21.78 12.80 -11.55
C GLU A 140 -20.46 13.41 -12.03
N GLY A 141 -19.76 12.74 -12.93
CA GLY A 141 -18.46 13.15 -13.46
C GLY A 141 -17.26 12.88 -12.56
N PHE A 142 -17.46 12.19 -11.42
CA PHE A 142 -16.38 11.80 -10.50
C PHE A 142 -16.36 10.30 -10.30
N VAL A 143 -15.17 9.75 -10.23
CA VAL A 143 -14.87 8.39 -9.81
C VAL A 143 -14.39 8.45 -8.37
N LEU A 144 -15.09 7.75 -7.47
CA LEU A 144 -14.71 7.57 -6.09
C LEU A 144 -14.55 6.08 -5.83
N GLY A 145 -13.35 5.68 -5.49
CA GLY A 145 -13.07 4.30 -5.11
C GLY A 145 -12.44 4.23 -3.72
N GLY A 146 -12.73 3.18 -2.99
CA GLY A 146 -12.21 3.02 -1.65
C GLY A 146 -12.30 1.61 -1.11
N LYS A 147 -11.62 1.38 0.01
CA LYS A 147 -11.69 0.14 0.79
C LYS A 147 -11.48 0.44 2.26
N THR A 148 -12.33 -0.12 3.10
CA THR A 148 -12.15 -0.13 4.56
C THR A 148 -11.20 -1.23 4.97
N GLY A 149 -10.45 -1.02 6.04
CA GLY A 149 -9.67 -2.02 6.75
C GLY A 149 -10.03 -2.04 8.22
N THR A 150 -10.00 -3.22 8.84
CA THR A 150 -10.18 -3.37 10.28
C THR A 150 -9.20 -4.45 10.74
N ALA A 151 -8.10 -4.03 11.34
CA ALA A 151 -7.06 -4.92 11.83
C ALA A 151 -7.05 -4.92 13.36
N GLN A 152 -6.97 -6.10 13.97
CA GLN A 152 -6.78 -6.23 15.41
C GLN A 152 -5.39 -5.73 15.80
N VAL A 153 -5.29 -5.08 16.94
CA VAL A 153 -4.02 -4.63 17.50
C VAL A 153 -3.36 -5.77 18.27
N ALA A 154 -2.07 -5.99 18.05
CA ALA A 154 -1.31 -6.95 18.85
C ALA A 154 -1.11 -6.42 20.27
N GLY A 155 -1.28 -7.28 21.25
CA GLY A 155 -0.94 -7.03 22.64
C GLY A 155 0.53 -7.35 22.94
N ASP A 156 0.99 -6.96 24.12
CA ASP A 156 2.37 -7.19 24.58
C ASP A 156 2.66 -8.70 24.79
N ASP A 157 1.63 -9.52 24.91
CA ASP A 157 1.70 -10.99 25.01
C ASP A 157 1.81 -11.68 23.63
N GLY A 158 1.89 -10.90 22.54
CA GLY A 158 1.97 -11.39 21.17
C GLY A 158 0.64 -11.90 20.59
N LYS A 159 -0.47 -11.79 21.33
CA LYS A 159 -1.81 -12.14 20.84
C LYS A 159 -2.55 -10.90 20.35
N TYR A 160 -3.52 -11.10 19.47
CA TYR A 160 -4.40 -10.02 19.08
C TYR A 160 -5.42 -9.70 20.18
N ARG A 161 -5.59 -8.40 20.45
CA ARG A 161 -6.62 -7.92 21.39
C ARG A 161 -8.00 -8.07 20.75
N GLU A 162 -8.96 -8.55 21.53
CA GLU A 162 -10.31 -8.83 21.02
C GLU A 162 -11.17 -7.56 20.86
N ASP A 163 -10.84 -6.51 21.60
CA ASP A 163 -11.63 -5.27 21.76
C ASP A 163 -10.99 -4.02 21.13
N VAL A 164 -9.79 -4.14 20.54
CA VAL A 164 -9.04 -3.02 19.98
C VAL A 164 -8.69 -3.25 18.52
N TYR A 165 -9.12 -2.30 17.68
CA TYR A 165 -8.94 -2.36 16.24
C TYR A 165 -8.34 -1.08 15.69
N ASN A 166 -7.46 -1.21 14.71
CA ASN A 166 -7.09 -0.15 13.79
C ASN A 166 -8.10 -0.12 12.65
N ALA A 167 -8.99 0.86 12.66
CA ALA A 167 -9.93 1.10 11.56
C ALA A 167 -9.30 2.06 10.56
N THR A 168 -9.26 1.64 9.30
CA THR A 168 -8.69 2.44 8.21
C THR A 168 -9.68 2.59 7.07
N PHE A 169 -9.55 3.65 6.33
CA PHE A 169 -10.16 3.83 5.02
C PHE A 169 -9.09 4.33 4.06
N SER A 170 -9.02 3.72 2.90
CA SER A 170 -8.11 4.08 1.81
C SER A 170 -8.91 4.29 0.55
N GLY A 171 -8.71 5.41 -0.12
CA GLY A 171 -9.49 5.72 -1.30
C GLY A 171 -8.80 6.70 -2.23
N PHE A 172 -9.41 6.87 -3.38
CA PHE A 172 -9.02 7.83 -4.40
C PHE A 172 -10.25 8.54 -4.96
N LEU A 173 -10.04 9.75 -5.43
CA LEU A 173 -11.04 10.57 -6.08
C LEU A 173 -10.47 11.16 -7.37
N GLY A 174 -11.23 11.13 -8.45
CA GLY A 174 -10.85 11.74 -9.71
C GLY A 174 -12.03 11.91 -10.65
N ARG A 175 -11.81 12.51 -11.82
CA ARG A 175 -12.83 12.55 -12.88
C ARG A 175 -12.69 11.35 -13.78
N THR A 176 -11.77 11.36 -14.73
CA THR A 176 -11.53 10.24 -15.66
C THR A 176 -10.34 9.37 -15.24
N LYS A 177 -9.41 9.96 -14.48
CA LYS A 177 -8.28 9.27 -13.84
C LYS A 177 -8.18 9.75 -12.39
N PRO A 178 -7.99 8.86 -11.43
CA PRO A 178 -7.80 9.24 -10.03
C PRO A 178 -6.60 10.16 -9.89
N LYS A 179 -6.75 11.24 -9.11
CA LYS A 179 -5.66 12.19 -8.84
C LYS A 179 -5.29 12.22 -7.36
N TYR A 180 -6.23 11.83 -6.48
CA TYR A 180 -6.07 11.93 -5.04
C TYR A 180 -6.72 10.73 -4.33
#